data_4fa32459aab892c71b2868d762b10e20
#
_entry.id   4fa32459aab892c71b2868d762b10e20
#
_cell.length_a   1.000
_cell.length_b   1.000
_cell.length_c   1.000
_cell.angle_alpha   90.00
_cell.angle_beta   90.00
_cell.angle_gamma   90.00
#
_symmetry.space_group_name_H-M   'P 1'
#
loop_
_entity.id
_entity.type
_entity.pdbx_description
1 polymer ?
#
loop_
_entity_poly.entity_id
_entity_poly.type
_entity_poly.pdbx_seq_one_letter_code
_entity_poly.pdbx_strand_id
1 'polypeptide(L)'
;MASPRTARRVGATLVATVLFLASAGTAAAHSASLRSASESLSVPQWLFLLTGGAVIGASFLLVTFATDRSFVASIHEWRRPLAGRWLDTGRSVGSTLGVVALVGVIVAGVAGPETAVRNPAVMVVWVGWWAGFAMSAYLVANAWPAIDPLRAITSRLPTAGLEYPDRLGAWPSVVGLLALVFVEVVSPLADDPRLLATTIGIYAAITLVGAVAVGPPRWFADVDPVARVFRYYGRVAPIGWGGSGFELRLPGMALTRWTDVDGPGEVAFVVALVWVTTFDGLVTTAAWGDVAGWIVDAGVPSLAVYAVAMVAGYGVFLGVYRSAARLARRTAPTYLSAPMLARAFAPPLLAIAAGYHLAHFLGYFLTLLPALGAAIQHPIAGPAAPVALVLPAWFGALELAFVLAGHVLAIWVAHAVAFDLFPDRLQAIRSQYPFIAVMIAYTTLSLWIVAEPTLAPPYL
;
A
#
# COMPACT_ATOMS: atom_id res chain seq x y z
N MET A 1 -23.11 24.61 -11.87
CA MET A 1 -23.77 23.31 -11.66
C MET A 1 -23.48 22.41 -12.86
N ALA A 2 -22.47 21.56 -12.78
CA ALA A 2 -22.25 20.56 -13.81
C ALA A 2 -23.42 19.56 -13.80
N SER A 3 -24.01 19.33 -14.95
CA SER A 3 -25.20 18.48 -15.05
C SER A 3 -24.86 17.04 -14.66
N PRO A 4 -25.80 16.28 -14.07
CA PRO A 4 -25.58 14.87 -13.73
C PRO A 4 -25.21 14.00 -14.94
N ARG A 5 -25.39 14.51 -16.16
CA ARG A 5 -24.94 13.88 -17.42
C ARG A 5 -23.42 13.93 -17.63
N THR A 6 -22.73 14.97 -17.13
CA THR A 6 -21.26 15.11 -17.26
C THR A 6 -20.52 14.14 -16.33
N ALA A 7 -20.97 13.99 -15.09
CA ALA A 7 -20.41 13.02 -14.15
C ALA A 7 -20.61 11.56 -14.62
N ARG A 8 -21.75 11.26 -15.23
CA ARG A 8 -22.05 9.94 -15.83
C ARG A 8 -21.17 9.63 -17.06
N ARG A 9 -20.84 10.65 -17.85
CA ARG A 9 -19.95 10.47 -19.03
C ARG A 9 -18.50 10.26 -18.61
N VAL A 10 -18.00 10.97 -17.62
CA VAL A 10 -16.64 10.78 -17.10
C VAL A 10 -16.47 9.39 -16.45
N GLY A 11 -17.46 8.93 -15.69
CA GLY A 11 -17.46 7.57 -15.14
C GLY A 11 -17.50 6.48 -16.23
N ALA A 12 -18.32 6.66 -17.27
CA ALA A 12 -18.42 5.72 -18.37
C ALA A 12 -17.13 5.67 -19.24
N THR A 13 -16.43 6.80 -19.39
CA THR A 13 -15.16 6.86 -20.13
C THR A 13 -14.05 6.17 -19.35
N LEU A 14 -13.97 6.34 -18.03
CA LEU A 14 -13.01 5.64 -17.17
C LEU A 14 -13.21 4.12 -17.21
N VAL A 15 -14.44 3.66 -17.12
CA VAL A 15 -14.77 2.23 -17.21
C VAL A 15 -14.47 1.69 -18.63
N ALA A 16 -14.76 2.44 -19.69
CA ALA A 16 -14.46 2.04 -21.06
C ALA A 16 -12.95 1.99 -21.33
N THR A 17 -12.15 2.89 -20.73
CA THR A 17 -10.68 2.88 -20.88
C THR A 17 -10.07 1.67 -20.16
N VAL A 18 -10.56 1.31 -18.97
CA VAL A 18 -10.14 0.11 -18.25
C VAL A 18 -10.52 -1.16 -19.03
N LEU A 19 -11.70 -1.20 -19.64
CA LEU A 19 -12.14 -2.34 -20.44
C LEU A 19 -11.40 -2.46 -21.79
N PHE A 20 -10.92 -1.35 -22.37
CA PHE A 20 -10.14 -1.36 -23.61
C PHE A 20 -8.71 -1.88 -23.42
N LEU A 21 -8.10 -1.62 -22.24
CA LEU A 21 -6.78 -2.17 -21.89
C LEU A 21 -6.81 -3.69 -21.63
N ALA A 22 -7.98 -4.25 -21.35
CA ALA A 22 -8.17 -5.67 -21.05
C ALA A 22 -8.30 -6.58 -22.30
N SER A 23 -8.23 -6.06 -23.52
CA SER A 23 -8.41 -6.84 -24.76
C SER A 23 -7.10 -7.36 -25.39
N ALA A 24 -5.96 -7.24 -24.71
CA ALA A 24 -4.66 -7.69 -25.21
C ALA A 24 -4.21 -9.00 -24.51
N GLY A 25 -4.31 -10.08 -25.23
CA GLY A 25 -3.53 -11.33 -25.26
C GLY A 25 -3.01 -11.97 -23.97
N THR A 26 -3.07 -13.28 -23.93
CA THR A 26 -2.48 -14.20 -22.93
C THR A 26 -1.12 -13.73 -22.38
N ALA A 27 -1.12 -13.29 -21.15
CA ALA A 27 0.08 -12.88 -20.45
C ALA A 27 0.24 -13.69 -19.16
N ALA A 28 1.36 -14.39 -19.05
CA ALA A 28 1.75 -15.05 -17.81
C ALA A 28 2.15 -13.99 -16.77
N ALA A 29 1.50 -13.99 -15.63
CA ALA A 29 1.75 -13.02 -14.56
C ALA A 29 3.07 -13.28 -13.83
N HIS A 30 3.69 -12.32 -13.31
CA HIS A 30 5.09 -11.98 -13.50
C HIS A 30 5.93 -11.81 -12.26
N SER A 31 5.36 -11.67 -11.14
CA SER A 31 6.06 -11.73 -9.86
C SER A 31 6.50 -13.16 -9.51
N ALA A 32 5.82 -14.18 -10.02
CA ALA A 32 6.10 -15.58 -9.74
C ALA A 32 7.41 -16.08 -10.39
N SER A 33 7.72 -15.66 -11.64
CA SER A 33 8.91 -16.13 -12.34
C SER A 33 10.23 -15.59 -11.77
N LEU A 34 10.19 -14.42 -11.13
CA LEU A 34 11.36 -13.82 -10.48
C LEU A 34 11.47 -14.17 -8.99
N ARG A 35 10.38 -14.65 -8.36
CA ARG A 35 10.33 -15.05 -6.94
C ARG A 35 10.59 -16.54 -6.70
N SER A 36 10.57 -17.39 -7.72
CA SER A 36 10.70 -18.86 -7.59
C SER A 36 12.04 -19.36 -7.08
N ALA A 37 12.95 -18.50 -6.63
CA ALA A 37 14.26 -18.86 -6.10
C ALA A 37 14.31 -19.02 -4.57
N SER A 38 13.21 -18.82 -3.82
CA SER A 38 13.18 -19.08 -2.38
C SER A 38 12.70 -20.49 -2.10
N GLU A 39 13.60 -21.38 -1.65
CA GLU A 39 13.21 -22.67 -1.08
C GLU A 39 12.28 -22.46 0.12
N SER A 40 11.08 -23.03 0.07
CA SER A 40 10.09 -22.94 1.15
C SER A 40 10.68 -23.55 2.43
N LEU A 41 10.55 -22.83 3.54
CA LEU A 41 10.82 -23.38 4.88
C LEU A 41 10.03 -24.67 5.07
N SER A 42 10.69 -25.76 5.48
CA SER A 42 10.08 -27.06 5.72
C SER A 42 9.22 -27.12 7.02
N VAL A 43 8.64 -26.00 7.42
CA VAL A 43 7.76 -25.88 8.58
C VAL A 43 6.34 -26.27 8.19
N PRO A 44 5.65 -27.19 8.91
CA PRO A 44 4.28 -27.52 8.61
C PRO A 44 3.38 -26.28 8.62
N GLN A 45 2.58 -26.09 7.59
CA GLN A 45 1.74 -24.89 7.38
C GLN A 45 0.83 -24.60 8.58
N TRP A 46 0.21 -25.63 9.18
CA TRP A 46 -0.63 -25.47 10.37
C TRP A 46 0.12 -24.88 11.56
N LEU A 47 1.39 -25.26 11.75
CA LEU A 47 2.22 -24.74 12.86
C LEU A 47 2.56 -23.27 12.60
N PHE A 48 2.85 -22.92 11.37
CA PHE A 48 3.13 -21.56 10.95
C PHE A 48 1.92 -20.63 11.19
N LEU A 49 0.72 -21.07 10.83
CA LEU A 49 -0.52 -20.33 11.05
C LEU A 49 -0.86 -20.19 12.53
N LEU A 50 -0.74 -21.29 13.28
CA LEU A 50 -1.04 -21.31 14.72
C LEU A 50 -0.07 -20.41 15.50
N THR A 51 1.23 -20.50 15.22
CA THR A 51 2.24 -19.69 15.90
C THR A 51 2.08 -18.19 15.57
N GLY A 52 1.76 -17.84 14.32
CA GLY A 52 1.49 -16.46 13.93
C GLY A 52 0.31 -15.85 14.71
N GLY A 53 -0.83 -16.53 14.71
CA GLY A 53 -2.00 -16.10 15.49
C GLY A 53 -1.73 -16.04 16.99
N ALA A 54 -1.00 -17.03 17.54
CA ALA A 54 -0.62 -17.09 18.95
C ALA A 54 0.32 -15.94 19.34
N VAL A 55 1.29 -15.57 18.48
CA VAL A 55 2.18 -14.42 18.73
C VAL A 55 1.39 -13.11 18.81
N ILE A 56 0.40 -12.90 17.94
CA ILE A 56 -0.46 -11.71 17.99
C ILE A 56 -1.27 -11.69 19.29
N GLY A 57 -1.92 -12.79 19.65
CA GLY A 57 -2.67 -12.92 20.90
C GLY A 57 -1.80 -12.71 22.13
N ALA A 58 -0.62 -13.34 22.18
CA ALA A 58 0.34 -13.17 23.27
C ALA A 58 0.87 -11.74 23.37
N SER A 59 1.19 -11.10 22.23
CA SER A 59 1.64 -9.70 22.19
C SER A 59 0.56 -8.76 22.74
N PHE A 60 -0.71 -9.00 22.41
CA PHE A 60 -1.81 -8.25 22.97
C PHE A 60 -1.93 -8.46 24.48
N LEU A 61 -1.85 -9.70 24.97
CA LEU A 61 -1.88 -9.99 26.40
C LEU A 61 -0.72 -9.27 27.13
N LEU A 62 0.48 -9.31 26.59
CA LEU A 62 1.65 -8.62 27.17
C LEU A 62 1.44 -7.11 27.23
N VAL A 63 0.94 -6.51 26.16
CA VAL A 63 0.68 -5.05 26.10
C VAL A 63 -0.42 -4.64 27.09
N THR A 64 -1.38 -5.51 27.41
CA THR A 64 -2.41 -5.18 28.42
C THR A 64 -1.87 -4.97 29.83
N PHE A 65 -0.64 -5.41 30.13
CA PHE A 65 0.05 -5.08 31.39
C PHE A 65 0.65 -3.65 31.40
N ALA A 66 0.84 -3.03 30.23
CA ALA A 66 1.29 -1.64 30.12
C ALA A 66 0.12 -0.68 30.39
N THR A 67 -0.24 -0.52 31.65
CA THR A 67 -1.45 0.22 32.07
C THR A 67 -1.18 1.59 32.63
N ASP A 68 0.08 1.95 32.81
CA ASP A 68 0.47 3.28 33.21
C ASP A 68 0.40 4.24 32.01
N ARG A 69 -0.53 5.19 32.07
CA ARG A 69 -0.75 6.17 31.01
C ARG A 69 0.47 7.05 30.77
N SER A 70 1.21 7.40 31.82
CA SER A 70 2.40 8.23 31.70
C SER A 70 3.52 7.48 30.97
N PHE A 71 3.66 6.19 31.24
CA PHE A 71 4.58 5.33 30.51
C PHE A 71 4.20 5.20 29.03
N VAL A 72 2.93 4.90 28.74
CA VAL A 72 2.43 4.80 27.35
C VAL A 72 2.64 6.13 26.62
N ALA A 73 2.28 7.26 27.24
CA ALA A 73 2.48 8.60 26.67
C ALA A 73 3.96 8.90 26.41
N SER A 74 4.86 8.56 27.34
CA SER A 74 6.30 8.82 27.21
C SER A 74 6.91 8.16 25.97
N ILE A 75 6.37 7.02 25.53
CA ILE A 75 6.84 6.30 24.34
C ILE A 75 6.33 6.98 23.07
N HIS A 76 5.05 7.27 22.97
CA HIS A 76 4.51 7.83 21.72
C HIS A 76 4.69 9.34 21.58
N GLU A 77 4.99 10.05 22.67
CA GLU A 77 5.33 11.49 22.67
C GLU A 77 6.82 11.77 22.50
N TRP A 78 7.67 10.73 22.58
CA TRP A 78 9.10 10.93 22.43
C TRP A 78 9.45 11.47 21.03
N ARG A 79 10.04 12.67 20.99
CA ARG A 79 10.39 13.38 19.76
C ARG A 79 11.64 14.20 19.95
N ARG A 80 12.43 14.30 18.88
CA ARG A 80 13.59 15.19 18.80
C ARG A 80 13.51 16.04 17.54
N PRO A 81 13.56 17.38 17.65
CA PRO A 81 13.61 18.24 16.47
C PRO A 81 14.88 17.97 15.66
N LEU A 82 14.76 17.96 14.34
CA LEU A 82 15.88 17.84 13.43
C LEU A 82 16.09 19.17 12.71
N ALA A 83 17.38 19.54 12.47
CA ALA A 83 17.71 20.74 11.73
C ALA A 83 17.30 20.62 10.25
N GLY A 84 16.37 21.45 9.79
CA GLY A 84 15.77 21.38 8.47
C GLY A 84 16.35 22.30 7.39
N ARG A 85 17.49 22.97 7.61
CA ARG A 85 18.02 24.00 6.70
C ARG A 85 18.36 23.56 5.27
N TRP A 86 18.47 22.25 5.02
CA TRP A 86 18.73 21.70 3.68
C TRP A 86 17.46 21.23 2.95
N LEU A 87 16.28 21.34 3.57
CA LEU A 87 15.04 20.78 3.05
C LEU A 87 14.56 21.48 1.76
N ASP A 88 14.70 22.80 1.67
CA ASP A 88 14.24 23.54 0.50
C ASP A 88 15.11 23.27 -0.72
N THR A 89 16.44 23.23 -0.54
CA THR A 89 17.38 22.84 -1.60
C THR A 89 17.13 21.39 -2.02
N GLY A 90 16.99 20.47 -1.04
CA GLY A 90 16.67 19.06 -1.29
C GLY A 90 15.36 18.89 -2.05
N ARG A 91 14.34 19.70 -1.75
CA ARG A 91 13.05 19.68 -2.44
C ARG A 91 13.14 20.12 -3.90
N SER A 92 13.90 21.18 -4.17
CA SER A 92 14.09 21.68 -5.54
C SER A 92 14.86 20.67 -6.41
N VAL A 93 15.95 20.11 -5.87
CA VAL A 93 16.72 19.06 -6.57
C VAL A 93 15.87 17.79 -6.73
N GLY A 94 15.17 17.36 -5.68
CA GLY A 94 14.32 16.18 -5.71
C GLY A 94 13.22 16.28 -6.76
N SER A 95 12.54 17.42 -6.85
CA SER A 95 11.47 17.62 -7.84
C SER A 95 12.00 17.57 -9.28
N THR A 96 13.18 18.11 -9.53
CA THR A 96 13.82 18.03 -10.85
C THR A 96 14.21 16.59 -11.19
N LEU A 97 14.83 15.86 -10.24
CA LEU A 97 15.17 14.45 -10.43
C LEU A 97 13.93 13.59 -10.66
N GLY A 98 12.83 13.87 -9.96
CA GLY A 98 11.56 13.18 -10.16
C GLY A 98 11.01 13.35 -11.58
N VAL A 99 11.03 14.57 -12.12
CA VAL A 99 10.58 14.85 -13.49
C VAL A 99 11.51 14.16 -14.51
N VAL A 100 12.82 14.23 -14.33
CA VAL A 100 13.78 13.53 -15.19
C VAL A 100 13.58 12.02 -15.13
N ALA A 101 13.33 11.46 -13.95
CA ALA A 101 13.06 10.03 -13.78
C ALA A 101 11.76 9.62 -14.49
N LEU A 102 10.68 10.40 -14.38
CA LEU A 102 9.42 10.12 -15.09
C LEU A 102 9.60 10.09 -16.60
N VAL A 103 10.26 11.11 -17.16
CA VAL A 103 10.55 11.17 -18.60
C VAL A 103 11.46 10.00 -19.01
N GLY A 104 12.50 9.72 -18.22
CA GLY A 104 13.42 8.62 -18.48
C GLY A 104 12.73 7.26 -18.48
N VAL A 105 11.80 7.01 -17.54
CA VAL A 105 11.00 5.78 -17.47
C VAL A 105 10.10 5.65 -18.71
N ILE A 106 9.41 6.70 -19.11
CA ILE A 106 8.55 6.64 -20.32
C ILE A 106 9.40 6.37 -21.56
N VAL A 107 10.52 7.08 -21.74
CA VAL A 107 11.41 6.89 -22.91
C VAL A 107 12.00 5.50 -22.91
N ALA A 108 12.53 5.01 -21.78
CA ALA A 108 13.11 3.67 -21.67
C ALA A 108 12.07 2.56 -21.90
N GLY A 109 10.82 2.75 -21.45
CA GLY A 109 9.74 1.81 -21.70
C GLY A 109 9.35 1.70 -23.18
N VAL A 110 9.36 2.83 -23.91
CA VAL A 110 9.01 2.86 -25.35
C VAL A 110 10.17 2.45 -26.24
N ALA A 111 11.40 2.90 -25.95
CA ALA A 111 12.56 2.78 -26.82
C ALA A 111 13.65 1.80 -26.32
N GLY A 112 13.50 1.29 -25.09
CA GLY A 112 14.45 0.38 -24.48
C GLY A 112 14.23 -1.09 -24.87
N PRO A 113 14.98 -2.02 -24.24
CA PRO A 113 14.85 -3.45 -24.46
C PRO A 113 13.44 -3.97 -24.15
N GLU A 114 12.96 -4.95 -24.91
CA GLU A 114 11.64 -5.57 -24.66
C GLU A 114 11.66 -6.52 -23.45
N THR A 115 12.83 -7.04 -23.07
CA THR A 115 12.98 -7.95 -21.92
C THR A 115 12.89 -7.18 -20.60
N ALA A 116 11.96 -7.51 -19.74
CA ALA A 116 11.66 -6.82 -18.48
C ALA A 116 12.88 -6.55 -17.60
N VAL A 117 13.67 -7.59 -17.27
CA VAL A 117 14.87 -7.47 -16.40
C VAL A 117 16.01 -6.65 -17.01
N ARG A 118 15.96 -6.39 -18.31
CA ARG A 118 16.91 -5.54 -19.03
C ARG A 118 16.38 -4.13 -19.25
N ASN A 119 15.09 -3.92 -19.11
CA ASN A 119 14.47 -2.63 -19.37
C ASN A 119 14.56 -1.71 -18.15
N PRO A 120 15.18 -0.52 -18.27
CA PRO A 120 15.30 0.42 -17.17
C PRO A 120 13.97 0.91 -16.61
N ALA A 121 12.92 1.04 -17.43
CA ALA A 121 11.60 1.45 -16.94
C ALA A 121 11.03 0.44 -15.96
N VAL A 122 11.07 -0.85 -16.31
CA VAL A 122 10.61 -1.95 -15.46
C VAL A 122 11.43 -2.01 -14.17
N MET A 123 12.76 -1.96 -14.28
CA MET A 123 13.63 -2.01 -13.10
C MET A 123 13.45 -0.81 -12.18
N VAL A 124 13.36 0.41 -12.73
CA VAL A 124 13.17 1.62 -11.92
C VAL A 124 11.80 1.65 -11.26
N VAL A 125 10.74 1.26 -11.97
CA VAL A 125 9.37 1.31 -11.42
C VAL A 125 9.16 0.24 -10.36
N TRP A 126 9.47 -1.02 -10.67
CA TRP A 126 9.14 -2.12 -9.75
C TRP A 126 10.18 -2.31 -8.65
N VAL A 127 11.45 -2.36 -9.01
CA VAL A 127 12.53 -2.60 -8.04
C VAL A 127 12.92 -1.30 -7.33
N GLY A 128 13.14 -0.23 -8.09
CA GLY A 128 13.61 1.04 -7.53
C GLY A 128 12.53 1.77 -6.74
N TRP A 129 11.38 2.02 -7.37
CA TRP A 129 10.34 2.89 -6.81
C TRP A 129 9.34 2.11 -5.95
N TRP A 130 8.69 1.08 -6.50
CA TRP A 130 7.66 0.36 -5.75
C TRP A 130 8.24 -0.45 -4.59
N ALA A 131 9.30 -1.22 -4.80
CA ALA A 131 9.96 -1.91 -3.70
C ALA A 131 10.86 -0.98 -2.89
N GLY A 132 11.96 -0.48 -3.45
CA GLY A 132 13.01 0.22 -2.70
C GLY A 132 12.56 1.56 -2.10
N PHE A 133 11.98 2.44 -2.92
CA PHE A 133 11.57 3.76 -2.46
C PHE A 133 10.34 3.70 -1.53
N ALA A 134 9.37 2.81 -1.80
CA ALA A 134 8.25 2.62 -0.89
C ALA A 134 8.72 2.12 0.49
N MET A 135 9.69 1.18 0.54
CA MET A 135 10.31 0.77 1.81
C MET A 135 10.97 1.94 2.53
N SER A 136 11.71 2.80 1.83
CA SER A 136 12.33 3.98 2.43
C SER A 136 11.32 4.94 3.06
N ALA A 137 10.10 5.02 2.49
CA ALA A 137 9.06 5.94 2.96
C ALA A 137 8.55 5.60 4.37
N TYR A 138 8.56 4.34 4.78
CA TYR A 138 8.15 3.91 6.13
C TYR A 138 9.33 3.50 7.04
N LEU A 139 10.49 3.13 6.47
CA LEU A 139 11.68 2.81 7.29
C LEU A 139 12.49 4.06 7.67
N VAL A 140 12.45 5.10 6.87
CA VAL A 140 13.27 6.30 7.08
C VAL A 140 12.40 7.56 7.12
N ALA A 141 11.91 8.01 5.95
CA ALA A 141 11.11 9.23 5.81
C ALA A 141 10.35 9.23 4.49
N ASN A 142 9.16 9.79 4.47
CA ASN A 142 8.43 10.02 3.21
C ASN A 142 9.01 11.20 2.43
N ALA A 143 9.87 10.91 1.46
CA ALA A 143 10.42 11.90 0.55
C ALA A 143 9.52 12.14 -0.69
N TRP A 144 8.44 11.37 -0.90
CA TRP A 144 7.59 11.46 -2.08
C TRP A 144 7.10 12.88 -2.39
N PRO A 145 6.60 13.68 -1.42
CA PRO A 145 6.14 15.04 -1.70
C PRO A 145 7.22 15.96 -2.26
N ALA A 146 8.50 15.64 -2.06
CA ALA A 146 9.64 16.42 -2.56
C ALA A 146 10.09 15.99 -3.97
N ILE A 147 9.84 14.72 -4.34
CA ILE A 147 10.31 14.14 -5.62
C ILE A 147 9.17 13.83 -6.59
N ASP A 148 7.92 13.94 -6.18
CA ASP A 148 6.74 13.67 -7.02
C ASP A 148 6.75 14.55 -8.29
N PRO A 149 6.97 13.96 -9.48
CA PRO A 149 7.10 14.71 -10.72
C PRO A 149 5.80 15.42 -11.11
N LEU A 150 4.66 14.78 -10.87
CA LEU A 150 3.36 15.33 -11.28
C LEU A 150 2.96 16.50 -10.38
N ARG A 151 3.26 16.43 -9.09
CA ARG A 151 3.13 17.55 -8.16
C ARG A 151 4.05 18.71 -8.57
N ALA A 152 5.29 18.42 -8.94
CA ALA A 152 6.25 19.43 -9.37
C ALA A 152 5.81 20.15 -10.63
N ILE A 153 5.25 19.45 -11.62
CA ILE A 153 4.74 20.03 -12.87
C ILE A 153 3.47 20.83 -12.58
N THR A 154 2.48 20.23 -11.92
CA THR A 154 1.15 20.85 -11.72
C THR A 154 1.22 22.09 -10.83
N SER A 155 2.16 22.15 -9.88
CA SER A 155 2.35 23.32 -9.03
C SER A 155 2.82 24.59 -9.80
N ARG A 156 3.26 24.44 -11.06
CA ARG A 156 3.70 25.52 -11.94
C ARG A 156 2.66 25.87 -13.01
N LEU A 157 1.57 25.11 -13.09
CA LEU A 157 0.50 25.32 -14.07
C LEU A 157 -0.64 26.17 -13.46
N PRO A 158 -1.34 26.97 -14.28
CA PRO A 158 -2.54 27.63 -13.82
C PRO A 158 -3.64 26.61 -13.51
N THR A 159 -4.45 26.89 -12.50
CA THR A 159 -5.57 26.03 -12.12
C THR A 159 -6.89 26.56 -12.66
N ALA A 160 -7.81 25.67 -13.06
CA ALA A 160 -9.14 26.03 -13.52
C ALA A 160 -10.09 26.42 -12.36
N GLY A 161 -9.70 26.14 -11.10
CA GLY A 161 -10.45 26.52 -9.91
C GLY A 161 -11.80 25.82 -9.76
N LEU A 162 -11.95 24.60 -10.30
CA LEU A 162 -13.17 23.84 -10.11
C LEU A 162 -13.30 23.36 -8.66
N GLU A 163 -14.49 23.48 -8.08
CA GLU A 163 -14.75 22.99 -6.73
C GLU A 163 -14.76 21.48 -6.68
N TYR A 164 -13.95 20.90 -5.80
CA TYR A 164 -13.98 19.49 -5.49
C TYR A 164 -15.10 19.22 -4.46
N PRO A 165 -16.04 18.29 -4.74
CA PRO A 165 -17.13 18.00 -3.83
C PRO A 165 -16.61 17.33 -2.54
N ASP A 166 -16.72 18.00 -1.39
CA ASP A 166 -16.23 17.50 -0.08
C ASP A 166 -16.79 16.13 0.31
N ARG A 167 -18.02 15.82 -0.13
CA ARG A 167 -18.67 14.51 0.09
C ARG A 167 -17.89 13.33 -0.52
N LEU A 168 -17.08 13.58 -1.54
CA LEU A 168 -16.25 12.53 -2.15
C LEU A 168 -15.05 12.20 -1.25
N GLY A 169 -14.47 13.17 -0.54
CA GLY A 169 -13.29 12.95 0.30
C GLY A 169 -12.25 12.07 -0.39
N ALA A 170 -11.79 11.03 0.29
CA ALA A 170 -10.79 10.09 -0.22
C ALA A 170 -11.33 8.97 -1.14
N TRP A 171 -12.64 8.91 -1.43
CA TRP A 171 -13.21 7.81 -2.23
C TRP A 171 -12.59 7.68 -3.64
N PRO A 172 -12.29 8.76 -4.39
CA PRO A 172 -11.62 8.62 -5.68
C PRO A 172 -10.26 7.95 -5.57
N SER A 173 -9.48 8.25 -4.51
CA SER A 173 -8.20 7.56 -4.30
C SER A 173 -8.37 6.09 -3.91
N VAL A 174 -9.47 5.70 -3.22
CA VAL A 174 -9.81 4.29 -2.98
C VAL A 174 -10.03 3.56 -4.31
N VAL A 175 -10.88 4.12 -5.17
CA VAL A 175 -11.16 3.55 -6.49
C VAL A 175 -9.88 3.50 -7.34
N GLY A 176 -9.07 4.56 -7.30
CA GLY A 176 -7.80 4.63 -8.02
C GLY A 176 -6.80 3.56 -7.55
N LEU A 177 -6.70 3.32 -6.23
CA LEU A 177 -5.82 2.28 -5.67
C LEU A 177 -6.26 0.88 -6.11
N LEU A 178 -7.55 0.57 -5.97
CA LEU A 178 -8.10 -0.72 -6.40
C LEU A 178 -7.90 -0.93 -7.92
N ALA A 179 -8.09 0.12 -8.72
CA ALA A 179 -7.92 0.04 -10.17
C ALA A 179 -6.45 -0.14 -10.58
N LEU A 180 -5.50 0.55 -9.93
CA LEU A 180 -4.07 0.40 -10.23
C LEU A 180 -3.58 -1.02 -9.93
N VAL A 181 -3.93 -1.57 -8.76
CA VAL A 181 -3.54 -2.93 -8.40
C VAL A 181 -4.29 -3.97 -9.24
N PHE A 182 -5.56 -3.72 -9.57
CA PHE A 182 -6.30 -4.59 -10.49
C PHE A 182 -5.61 -4.67 -11.86
N VAL A 183 -5.25 -3.53 -12.46
CA VAL A 183 -4.55 -3.49 -13.76
C VAL A 183 -3.18 -4.18 -13.65
N GLU A 184 -2.46 -3.99 -12.57
CA GLU A 184 -1.17 -4.66 -12.32
C GLU A 184 -1.33 -6.18 -12.29
N VAL A 185 -2.33 -6.69 -11.58
CA VAL A 185 -2.57 -8.14 -11.43
C VAL A 185 -3.06 -8.79 -12.73
N VAL A 186 -3.99 -8.13 -13.47
CA VAL A 186 -4.63 -8.76 -14.63
C VAL A 186 -3.95 -8.49 -15.98
N SER A 187 -2.83 -7.78 -15.98
CA SER A 187 -2.11 -7.44 -17.21
C SER A 187 -0.61 -7.70 -17.10
N PRO A 188 0.10 -7.86 -18.26
CA PRO A 188 1.55 -8.05 -18.27
C PRO A 188 2.35 -6.78 -17.94
N LEU A 189 1.82 -5.93 -17.05
CA LEU A 189 2.39 -4.63 -16.75
C LEU A 189 3.84 -4.70 -16.22
N ALA A 190 4.17 -5.78 -15.53
CA ALA A 190 5.52 -5.99 -15.00
C ALA A 190 6.51 -6.55 -16.02
N ASP A 191 6.03 -7.08 -17.15
CA ASP A 191 6.89 -7.71 -18.18
C ASP A 191 6.89 -6.98 -19.52
N ASP A 192 5.87 -6.17 -19.80
CA ASP A 192 5.77 -5.37 -21.01
C ASP A 192 6.16 -3.91 -20.73
N PRO A 193 7.40 -3.50 -21.08
CA PRO A 193 7.87 -2.14 -20.87
C PRO A 193 7.03 -1.08 -21.57
N ARG A 194 6.47 -1.38 -22.75
CA ARG A 194 5.64 -0.43 -23.52
C ARG A 194 4.27 -0.25 -22.88
N LEU A 195 3.68 -1.33 -22.40
CA LEU A 195 2.43 -1.27 -21.64
C LEU A 195 2.62 -0.49 -20.35
N LEU A 196 3.72 -0.73 -19.63
CA LEU A 196 4.07 0.02 -18.42
C LEU A 196 4.21 1.51 -18.71
N ALA A 197 4.99 1.90 -19.73
CA ALA A 197 5.16 3.30 -20.13
C ALA A 197 3.83 3.96 -20.52
N THR A 198 2.97 3.23 -21.25
CA THR A 198 1.64 3.70 -21.66
C THR A 198 0.75 3.91 -20.43
N THR A 199 0.72 2.98 -19.51
CA THR A 199 -0.07 3.06 -18.26
C THR A 199 0.39 4.23 -17.40
N ILE A 200 1.70 4.42 -17.24
CA ILE A 200 2.27 5.59 -16.54
C ILE A 200 1.90 6.89 -17.25
N GLY A 201 1.94 6.93 -18.58
CA GLY A 201 1.54 8.09 -19.37
C GLY A 201 0.06 8.44 -19.18
N ILE A 202 -0.83 7.44 -19.18
CA ILE A 202 -2.27 7.61 -18.91
C ILE A 202 -2.50 8.12 -17.48
N TYR A 203 -1.86 7.51 -16.49
CA TYR A 203 -1.94 7.95 -15.10
C TYR A 203 -1.44 9.40 -14.94
N ALA A 204 -0.31 9.75 -15.58
CA ALA A 204 0.21 11.10 -15.57
C ALA A 204 -0.76 12.09 -16.21
N ALA A 205 -1.35 11.76 -17.36
CA ALA A 205 -2.34 12.62 -18.03
C ALA A 205 -3.58 12.85 -17.17
N ILE A 206 -4.14 11.81 -16.55
CA ILE A 206 -5.28 11.91 -15.62
C ILE A 206 -4.93 12.83 -14.44
N THR A 207 -3.74 12.63 -13.85
CA THR A 207 -3.28 13.43 -12.70
C THR A 207 -3.03 14.88 -13.09
N LEU A 208 -2.42 15.16 -14.25
CA LEU A 208 -2.20 16.52 -14.73
C LEU A 208 -3.52 17.25 -14.97
N VAL A 209 -4.45 16.63 -15.71
CA VAL A 209 -5.77 17.20 -15.99
C VAL A 209 -6.55 17.43 -14.69
N GLY A 210 -6.58 16.47 -13.81
CA GLY A 210 -7.31 16.57 -12.55
C GLY A 210 -6.73 17.59 -11.59
N ALA A 211 -5.40 17.63 -11.46
CA ALA A 211 -4.75 18.61 -10.60
C ALA A 211 -4.86 20.05 -11.14
N VAL A 212 -4.86 20.23 -12.46
CA VAL A 212 -5.17 21.54 -13.08
C VAL A 212 -6.63 21.92 -12.84
N ALA A 213 -7.54 20.96 -12.89
CA ALA A 213 -8.98 21.20 -12.70
C ALA A 213 -9.32 21.67 -11.28
N VAL A 214 -8.93 20.93 -10.26
CA VAL A 214 -9.33 21.17 -8.85
C VAL A 214 -8.25 21.77 -7.97
N GLY A 215 -7.07 21.97 -8.50
CA GLY A 215 -5.88 22.45 -7.80
C GLY A 215 -5.02 21.31 -7.22
N PRO A 216 -3.66 21.44 -7.33
CA PRO A 216 -2.74 20.41 -6.88
C PRO A 216 -2.88 20.04 -5.38
N PRO A 217 -3.06 20.99 -4.45
CA PRO A 217 -3.23 20.65 -3.04
C PRO A 217 -4.40 19.67 -2.80
N ARG A 218 -5.54 19.94 -3.44
CA ARG A 218 -6.74 19.12 -3.30
C ARG A 218 -6.61 17.78 -4.01
N TRP A 219 -6.06 17.76 -5.23
CA TRP A 219 -5.86 16.53 -6.00
C TRP A 219 -4.98 15.53 -5.24
N PHE A 220 -3.79 15.94 -4.83
CA PHE A 220 -2.84 15.07 -4.13
C PHE A 220 -3.22 14.77 -2.68
N ALA A 221 -4.15 15.51 -2.09
CA ALA A 221 -4.70 15.18 -0.79
C ALA A 221 -5.81 14.14 -0.87
N ASP A 222 -6.74 14.24 -1.85
CA ASP A 222 -7.98 13.49 -1.82
C ASP A 222 -8.16 12.51 -2.98
N VAL A 223 -7.55 12.76 -4.14
CA VAL A 223 -7.84 12.00 -5.37
C VAL A 223 -6.71 11.05 -5.73
N ASP A 224 -5.47 11.50 -5.66
CA ASP A 224 -4.31 10.73 -6.08
C ASP A 224 -4.01 9.55 -5.14
N PRO A 225 -4.12 8.28 -5.61
CA PRO A 225 -3.89 7.12 -4.77
C PRO A 225 -2.42 6.96 -4.37
N VAL A 226 -1.47 7.28 -5.25
CA VAL A 226 -0.03 7.12 -5.02
C VAL A 226 0.45 8.09 -3.94
N ALA A 227 0.11 9.38 -4.05
CA ALA A 227 0.45 10.37 -3.05
C ALA A 227 -0.13 9.99 -1.68
N ARG A 228 -1.32 9.38 -1.66
CA ARG A 228 -1.97 8.94 -0.43
C ARG A 228 -1.30 7.71 0.18
N VAL A 229 -0.90 6.71 -0.60
CA VAL A 229 -0.11 5.57 -0.12
C VAL A 229 1.15 6.06 0.57
N PHE A 230 1.94 6.91 -0.08
CA PHE A 230 3.17 7.45 0.50
C PHE A 230 2.92 8.32 1.74
N ARG A 231 1.83 9.10 1.75
CA ARG A 231 1.44 9.88 2.93
C ARG A 231 1.19 8.96 4.13
N TYR A 232 0.49 7.86 3.95
CA TYR A 232 0.20 6.92 5.03
C TYR A 232 1.42 6.09 5.44
N TYR A 233 2.22 5.62 4.50
CA TYR A 233 3.48 4.94 4.81
C TYR A 233 4.44 5.85 5.57
N GLY A 234 4.52 7.13 5.22
CA GLY A 234 5.33 8.11 5.95
C GLY A 234 4.93 8.32 7.42
N ARG A 235 3.72 7.91 7.84
CA ARG A 235 3.32 7.95 9.24
C ARG A 235 3.93 6.82 10.07
N VAL A 236 4.35 5.72 9.44
CA VAL A 236 5.09 4.65 10.09
C VAL A 236 6.55 5.07 10.31
N ALA A 237 7.09 5.93 9.45
CA ALA A 237 8.50 6.36 9.46
C ALA A 237 8.94 7.01 10.77
N PRO A 238 10.20 6.79 11.17
CA PRO A 238 10.79 7.46 12.32
C PRO A 238 11.05 8.97 12.08
N ILE A 239 11.21 9.39 10.83
CA ILE A 239 11.46 10.79 10.49
C ILE A 239 10.24 11.36 9.76
N GLY A 240 9.76 12.52 10.18
CA GLY A 240 8.60 13.15 9.57
C GLY A 240 8.33 14.57 10.06
N TRP A 241 7.24 15.17 9.58
CA TRP A 241 6.80 16.48 10.02
C TRP A 241 5.95 16.37 11.28
N GLY A 242 6.22 17.24 12.25
CA GLY A 242 5.48 17.38 13.49
C GLY A 242 5.11 18.85 13.76
N GLY A 243 4.58 19.12 14.94
CA GLY A 243 4.14 20.47 15.34
C GLY A 243 5.27 21.51 15.38
N SER A 244 6.51 21.09 15.62
CA SER A 244 7.71 21.95 15.65
C SER A 244 8.54 21.92 14.36
N GLY A 245 8.05 21.25 13.29
CA GLY A 245 8.77 21.08 12.03
C GLY A 245 9.25 19.63 11.84
N PHE A 246 10.46 19.45 11.31
CA PHE A 246 11.03 18.13 11.04
C PHE A 246 11.53 17.47 12.34
N GLU A 247 11.06 16.26 12.58
CA GLU A 247 11.31 15.56 13.86
C GLU A 247 11.70 14.09 13.67
N LEU A 248 12.56 13.60 14.58
CA LEU A 248 12.78 12.18 14.80
C LEU A 248 11.83 11.70 15.89
N ARG A 249 11.18 10.56 15.67
CA ARG A 249 10.24 9.88 16.58
C ARG A 249 10.47 8.37 16.55
N LEU A 250 9.91 7.63 17.47
CA LEU A 250 9.93 6.16 17.36
C LEU A 250 9.06 5.71 16.17
N PRO A 251 9.46 4.64 15.46
CA PRO A 251 8.70 4.11 14.32
C PRO A 251 7.24 3.82 14.68
N GLY A 252 6.31 4.22 13.83
CA GLY A 252 4.87 4.03 14.04
C GLY A 252 4.20 5.00 15.02
N MET A 253 4.95 5.80 15.77
CA MET A 253 4.32 6.64 16.81
C MET A 253 3.53 7.83 16.27
N ALA A 254 3.67 8.20 15.00
CA ALA A 254 2.74 9.15 14.40
C ALA A 254 1.35 8.53 14.10
N LEU A 255 1.23 7.22 14.12
CA LEU A 255 -0.05 6.53 13.94
C LEU A 255 -0.99 6.72 15.15
N THR A 256 -0.46 7.05 16.32
CA THR A 256 -1.29 7.35 17.50
C THR A 256 -2.07 8.65 17.35
N ARG A 257 -1.68 9.54 16.41
CA ARG A 257 -2.46 10.73 16.04
C ARG A 257 -3.60 10.34 15.09
N TRP A 258 -4.60 9.66 15.60
CA TRP A 258 -5.73 9.16 14.81
C TRP A 258 -6.59 10.26 14.19
N THR A 259 -6.58 11.48 14.74
CA THR A 259 -7.28 12.65 14.20
C THR A 259 -6.83 13.05 12.79
N ASP A 260 -5.64 12.60 12.34
CA ASP A 260 -5.18 12.82 10.98
C ASP A 260 -5.88 11.91 9.94
N VAL A 261 -6.69 10.93 10.39
CA VAL A 261 -7.56 10.09 9.56
C VAL A 261 -8.99 10.63 9.66
N ASP A 262 -9.20 11.85 9.17
CA ASP A 262 -10.50 12.51 9.19
C ASP A 262 -11.04 12.77 7.79
N GLY A 263 -12.33 12.55 7.62
CA GLY A 263 -13.02 12.79 6.37
C GLY A 263 -13.63 11.53 5.73
N PRO A 264 -14.48 11.75 4.71
CA PRO A 264 -15.11 10.67 3.95
C PRO A 264 -14.06 9.84 3.19
N GLY A 265 -14.11 8.51 3.33
CA GLY A 265 -13.26 7.58 2.59
C GLY A 265 -11.89 7.30 3.20
N GLU A 266 -11.43 8.02 4.25
CA GLU A 266 -10.10 7.82 4.83
C GLU A 266 -9.93 6.40 5.41
N VAL A 267 -10.88 5.97 6.25
CA VAL A 267 -10.90 4.59 6.77
C VAL A 267 -10.99 3.57 5.64
N ALA A 268 -11.80 3.87 4.63
CA ALA A 268 -11.96 3.01 3.45
C ALA A 268 -10.64 2.85 2.69
N PHE A 269 -9.84 3.92 2.57
CA PHE A 269 -8.54 3.87 1.93
C PHE A 269 -7.52 3.04 2.74
N VAL A 270 -7.47 3.20 4.06
CA VAL A 270 -6.58 2.39 4.91
C VAL A 270 -6.91 0.91 4.79
N VAL A 271 -8.20 0.55 4.78
CA VAL A 271 -8.64 -0.83 4.58
C VAL A 271 -8.34 -1.31 3.15
N ALA A 272 -8.50 -0.46 2.14
CA ALA A 272 -8.14 -0.78 0.76
C ALA A 272 -6.65 -1.08 0.63
N LEU A 273 -5.77 -0.33 1.31
CA LEU A 273 -4.33 -0.58 1.29
C LEU A 273 -3.97 -1.96 1.85
N VAL A 274 -4.64 -2.40 2.92
CA VAL A 274 -4.47 -3.77 3.46
C VAL A 274 -5.04 -4.81 2.50
N TRP A 275 -6.20 -4.53 1.90
CA TRP A 275 -6.82 -5.47 0.97
C TRP A 275 -6.01 -5.68 -0.31
N VAL A 276 -5.50 -4.63 -0.95
CA VAL A 276 -4.78 -4.78 -2.22
C VAL A 276 -3.51 -5.59 -2.07
N THR A 277 -2.80 -5.45 -0.94
CA THR A 277 -1.63 -6.30 -0.64
C THR A 277 -2.01 -7.75 -0.38
N THR A 278 -3.18 -7.99 0.23
CA THR A 278 -3.73 -9.33 0.43
C THR A 278 -4.20 -9.94 -0.90
N PHE A 279 -4.86 -9.16 -1.75
CA PHE A 279 -5.39 -9.61 -3.04
C PHE A 279 -4.26 -10.03 -3.99
N ASP A 280 -3.20 -9.23 -4.11
CA ASP A 280 -2.02 -9.55 -4.92
C ASP A 280 -1.43 -10.92 -4.53
N GLY A 281 -1.27 -11.19 -3.24
CA GLY A 281 -0.81 -12.49 -2.78
C GLY A 281 -1.85 -13.61 -2.94
N LEU A 282 -3.13 -13.33 -2.69
CA LEU A 282 -4.21 -14.33 -2.77
C LEU A 282 -4.33 -14.94 -4.17
N VAL A 283 -4.28 -14.11 -5.20
CA VAL A 283 -4.47 -14.55 -6.58
C VAL A 283 -3.31 -15.40 -7.12
N THR A 284 -2.20 -15.46 -6.41
CA THR A 284 -1.05 -16.31 -6.74
C THR A 284 -1.08 -17.66 -6.01
N THR A 285 -2.11 -17.95 -5.20
CA THR A 285 -2.23 -19.21 -4.48
C THR A 285 -2.90 -20.32 -5.32
N ALA A 286 -2.56 -21.57 -5.05
CA ALA A 286 -3.21 -22.72 -5.69
C ALA A 286 -4.72 -22.76 -5.39
N ALA A 287 -5.13 -22.44 -4.17
CA ALA A 287 -6.53 -22.40 -3.78
C ALA A 287 -7.35 -21.37 -4.56
N TRP A 288 -6.76 -20.23 -4.89
CA TRP A 288 -7.39 -19.28 -5.82
C TRP A 288 -7.53 -19.86 -7.21
N GLY A 289 -6.50 -20.57 -7.70
CA GLY A 289 -6.52 -21.25 -8.99
C GLY A 289 -7.70 -22.23 -9.12
N ASP A 290 -7.94 -23.04 -8.08
CA ASP A 290 -9.06 -23.99 -8.04
C ASP A 290 -10.41 -23.27 -8.07
N VAL A 291 -10.58 -22.21 -7.26
CA VAL A 291 -11.83 -21.43 -7.22
C VAL A 291 -12.07 -20.70 -8.55
N ALA A 292 -11.05 -20.03 -9.08
CA ALA A 292 -11.16 -19.32 -10.34
C ALA A 292 -11.44 -20.27 -11.51
N GLY A 293 -10.77 -21.44 -11.52
CA GLY A 293 -11.00 -22.49 -12.52
C GLY A 293 -12.42 -22.96 -12.55
N TRP A 294 -12.97 -23.33 -11.40
CA TRP A 294 -14.37 -23.77 -11.29
C TRP A 294 -15.36 -22.72 -11.87
N ILE A 295 -15.13 -21.43 -11.64
CA ILE A 295 -15.99 -20.34 -12.12
C ILE A 295 -15.79 -20.11 -13.63
N VAL A 296 -14.53 -20.13 -14.09
CA VAL A 296 -14.20 -19.95 -15.52
C VAL A 296 -14.74 -21.11 -16.36
N ASP A 297 -14.62 -22.35 -15.87
CA ASP A 297 -15.15 -23.54 -16.53
C ASP A 297 -16.68 -23.53 -16.61
N ALA A 298 -17.34 -22.81 -15.69
CA ALA A 298 -18.78 -22.53 -15.77
C ALA A 298 -19.15 -21.46 -16.81
N GLY A 299 -18.17 -20.90 -17.55
CA GLY A 299 -18.37 -19.94 -18.64
C GLY A 299 -18.26 -18.47 -18.24
N VAL A 300 -17.80 -18.15 -17.03
CA VAL A 300 -17.59 -16.74 -16.61
C VAL A 300 -16.22 -16.27 -17.12
N PRO A 301 -16.14 -15.11 -17.83
CA PRO A 301 -14.85 -14.56 -18.26
C PRO A 301 -13.89 -14.35 -17.07
N SER A 302 -12.63 -14.78 -17.20
CA SER A 302 -11.62 -14.68 -16.15
C SER A 302 -11.48 -13.27 -15.58
N LEU A 303 -11.43 -12.27 -16.45
CA LEU A 303 -11.37 -10.86 -16.04
C LEU A 303 -12.52 -10.45 -15.12
N ALA A 304 -13.73 -10.96 -15.35
CA ALA A 304 -14.89 -10.71 -14.49
C ALA A 304 -14.73 -11.40 -13.12
N VAL A 305 -14.17 -12.61 -13.10
CA VAL A 305 -13.87 -13.33 -11.84
C VAL A 305 -12.93 -12.51 -10.97
N TYR A 306 -11.83 -12.03 -11.54
CA TYR A 306 -10.85 -11.19 -10.82
C TYR A 306 -11.44 -9.84 -10.38
N ALA A 307 -12.24 -9.19 -11.25
CA ALA A 307 -12.88 -7.91 -10.91
C ALA A 307 -13.89 -8.06 -9.76
N VAL A 308 -14.69 -9.11 -9.78
CA VAL A 308 -15.63 -9.42 -8.70
C VAL A 308 -14.87 -9.75 -7.41
N ALA A 309 -13.80 -10.53 -7.48
CA ALA A 309 -12.99 -10.86 -6.31
C ALA A 309 -12.35 -9.60 -5.70
N MET A 310 -11.80 -8.68 -6.51
CA MET A 310 -11.24 -7.41 -6.05
C MET A 310 -12.29 -6.60 -5.29
N VAL A 311 -13.47 -6.39 -5.88
CA VAL A 311 -14.50 -5.53 -5.28
C VAL A 311 -15.20 -6.21 -4.10
N ALA A 312 -15.55 -7.49 -4.22
CA ALA A 312 -16.25 -8.23 -3.17
C ALA A 312 -15.33 -8.44 -1.96
N GLY A 313 -14.08 -8.84 -2.17
CA GLY A 313 -13.10 -9.01 -1.11
C GLY A 313 -12.82 -7.69 -0.36
N TYR A 314 -12.68 -6.57 -1.10
CA TYR A 314 -12.61 -5.26 -0.47
C TYR A 314 -13.85 -4.96 0.37
N GLY A 315 -15.04 -5.25 -0.15
CA GLY A 315 -16.30 -5.08 0.57
C GLY A 315 -16.36 -5.90 1.86
N VAL A 316 -15.86 -7.14 1.83
CA VAL A 316 -15.75 -8.01 3.02
C VAL A 316 -14.79 -7.40 4.04
N PHE A 317 -13.58 -7.00 3.63
CA PHE A 317 -12.59 -6.39 4.54
C PHE A 317 -13.14 -5.13 5.21
N LEU A 318 -13.73 -4.24 4.42
CA LEU A 318 -14.34 -3.01 4.96
C LEU A 318 -15.53 -3.30 5.86
N GLY A 319 -16.36 -4.28 5.51
CA GLY A 319 -17.51 -4.74 6.28
C GLY A 319 -17.11 -5.33 7.63
N VAL A 320 -16.11 -6.22 7.64
CA VAL A 320 -15.53 -6.82 8.85
C VAL A 320 -14.95 -5.75 9.76
N TYR A 321 -14.13 -4.84 9.21
CA TYR A 321 -13.55 -3.75 9.97
C TYR A 321 -14.61 -2.83 10.60
N ARG A 322 -15.63 -2.42 9.83
CA ARG A 322 -16.76 -1.60 10.34
C ARG A 322 -17.58 -2.34 11.40
N SER A 323 -17.70 -3.66 11.26
CA SER A 323 -18.38 -4.48 12.26
C SER A 323 -17.59 -4.57 13.55
N ALA A 324 -16.26 -4.66 13.50
CA ALA A 324 -15.40 -4.57 14.68
C ALA A 324 -15.60 -3.23 15.42
N ALA A 325 -15.68 -2.10 14.70
CA ALA A 325 -15.96 -0.81 15.31
C ALA A 325 -17.34 -0.73 15.99
N ARG A 326 -18.37 -1.38 15.41
CA ARG A 326 -19.70 -1.50 16.06
C ARG A 326 -19.65 -2.37 17.31
N LEU A 327 -18.91 -3.50 17.25
CA LEU A 327 -18.76 -4.41 18.38
C LEU A 327 -17.93 -3.79 19.51
N ALA A 328 -16.93 -2.95 19.20
CA ALA A 328 -16.13 -2.24 20.20
C ALA A 328 -16.99 -1.37 21.12
N ARG A 329 -18.09 -0.78 20.61
CA ARG A 329 -19.06 -0.06 21.44
C ARG A 329 -19.81 -0.96 22.42
N ARG A 330 -19.97 -2.25 22.12
CA ARG A 330 -20.64 -3.22 22.99
C ARG A 330 -19.68 -3.79 24.03
N THR A 331 -18.43 -4.05 23.65
CA THR A 331 -17.39 -4.58 24.56
C THR A 331 -16.87 -3.51 25.51
N ALA A 332 -16.85 -2.24 25.09
CA ALA A 332 -16.49 -1.07 25.89
C ALA A 332 -17.62 -0.03 25.79
N PRO A 333 -18.64 -0.11 26.65
CA PRO A 333 -19.77 0.83 26.62
C PRO A 333 -19.27 2.28 26.63
N THR A 334 -19.62 3.05 25.59
CA THR A 334 -19.11 4.40 25.36
C THR A 334 -20.11 5.26 24.60
N TYR A 335 -20.01 6.57 24.79
CA TYR A 335 -20.74 7.57 24.00
C TYR A 335 -20.09 7.81 22.61
N LEU A 336 -18.86 7.31 22.38
CA LEU A 336 -18.18 7.43 21.09
C LEU A 336 -18.98 6.69 20.01
N SER A 337 -19.11 7.29 18.84
CA SER A 337 -19.80 6.66 17.72
C SER A 337 -18.95 5.55 17.08
N ALA A 338 -19.57 4.55 16.44
CA ALA A 338 -18.83 3.52 15.72
C ALA A 338 -17.95 4.08 14.58
N PRO A 339 -18.37 5.09 13.79
CA PRO A 339 -17.49 5.77 12.84
C PRO A 339 -16.26 6.42 13.49
N MET A 340 -16.41 7.02 14.67
CA MET A 340 -15.26 7.59 15.39
C MET A 340 -14.28 6.53 15.85
N LEU A 341 -14.77 5.40 16.39
CA LEU A 341 -13.92 4.26 16.74
C LEU A 341 -13.24 3.67 15.51
N ALA A 342 -13.95 3.56 14.38
CA ALA A 342 -13.35 3.11 13.12
C ALA A 342 -12.21 4.03 12.66
N ARG A 343 -12.34 5.35 12.80
CA ARG A 343 -11.26 6.29 12.48
C ARG A 343 -10.07 6.16 13.43
N ALA A 344 -10.36 6.08 14.73
CA ALA A 344 -9.33 6.01 15.75
C ALA A 344 -8.46 4.74 15.63
N PHE A 345 -9.07 3.60 15.32
CA PHE A 345 -8.39 2.32 15.19
C PHE A 345 -7.94 1.98 13.77
N ALA A 346 -8.13 2.86 12.76
CA ALA A 346 -7.63 2.63 11.40
C ALA A 346 -6.10 2.78 11.26
N PRO A 347 -5.44 3.79 11.86
CA PRO A 347 -4.00 3.97 11.71
C PRO A 347 -3.14 2.74 12.08
N PRO A 348 -3.44 1.94 13.12
CA PRO A 348 -2.74 0.68 13.39
C PRO A 348 -2.60 -0.24 12.19
N LEU A 349 -3.60 -0.31 11.30
CA LEU A 349 -3.55 -1.16 10.11
C LEU A 349 -2.42 -0.76 9.14
N LEU A 350 -1.96 0.48 9.17
CA LEU A 350 -0.84 0.96 8.35
C LEU A 350 0.50 0.32 8.76
N ALA A 351 0.67 -0.01 10.04
CA ALA A 351 1.84 -0.76 10.50
C ALA A 351 1.82 -2.20 9.95
N ILE A 352 0.63 -2.82 9.86
CA ILE A 352 0.44 -4.13 9.23
C ILE A 352 0.79 -4.05 7.75
N ALA A 353 0.22 -3.07 7.02
CA ALA A 353 0.49 -2.90 5.60
C ALA A 353 1.99 -2.66 5.32
N ALA A 354 2.67 -1.85 6.13
CA ALA A 354 4.11 -1.62 5.99
C ALA A 354 4.95 -2.87 6.28
N GLY A 355 4.61 -3.62 7.35
CA GLY A 355 5.31 -4.88 7.69
C GLY A 355 5.13 -5.95 6.62
N TYR A 356 3.92 -6.08 6.07
CA TYR A 356 3.64 -7.00 4.96
C TYR A 356 4.37 -6.59 3.68
N HIS A 357 4.33 -5.30 3.31
CA HIS A 357 5.06 -4.78 2.15
C HIS A 357 6.57 -5.03 2.28
N LEU A 358 7.14 -4.80 3.47
CA LEU A 358 8.55 -5.07 3.73
C LEU A 358 8.90 -6.55 3.55
N ALA A 359 8.10 -7.44 4.12
CA ALA A 359 8.27 -8.88 3.99
C ALA A 359 8.22 -9.34 2.52
N HIS A 360 7.26 -8.80 1.77
CA HIS A 360 7.00 -9.20 0.40
C HIS A 360 8.04 -8.66 -0.59
N PHE A 361 8.51 -7.42 -0.41
CA PHE A 361 9.33 -6.72 -1.40
C PHE A 361 10.82 -6.63 -1.06
N LEU A 362 11.26 -6.91 0.18
CA LEU A 362 12.68 -6.79 0.52
C LEU A 362 13.52 -7.83 -0.22
N GLY A 363 13.05 -9.09 -0.26
CA GLY A 363 13.73 -10.16 -1.01
C GLY A 363 13.81 -9.84 -2.50
N TYR A 364 12.71 -9.42 -3.09
CA TYR A 364 12.62 -8.97 -4.47
C TYR A 364 13.60 -7.82 -4.77
N PHE A 365 13.62 -6.79 -3.94
CA PHE A 365 14.53 -5.65 -4.06
C PHE A 365 15.99 -6.07 -4.01
N LEU A 366 16.39 -6.85 -2.99
CA LEU A 366 17.78 -7.29 -2.82
C LEU A 366 18.24 -8.20 -3.96
N THR A 367 17.40 -9.13 -4.41
CA THR A 367 17.68 -10.03 -5.52
C THR A 367 17.96 -9.25 -6.81
N LEU A 368 17.18 -8.23 -7.11
CA LEU A 368 17.25 -7.47 -8.36
C LEU A 368 18.04 -6.16 -8.27
N LEU A 369 18.56 -5.80 -7.08
CA LEU A 369 19.34 -4.57 -6.90
C LEU A 369 20.53 -4.44 -7.85
N PRO A 370 21.34 -5.49 -8.14
CA PRO A 370 22.41 -5.39 -9.13
C PRO A 370 21.88 -5.15 -10.56
N ALA A 371 20.75 -5.80 -10.92
CA ALA A 371 20.13 -5.60 -12.23
C ALA A 371 19.58 -4.16 -12.37
N LEU A 372 18.98 -3.60 -11.31
CA LEU A 372 18.57 -2.20 -11.27
C LEU A 372 19.75 -1.26 -11.47
N GLY A 373 20.88 -1.49 -10.75
CA GLY A 373 22.08 -0.68 -10.89
C GLY A 373 22.64 -0.72 -12.31
N ALA A 374 22.68 -1.90 -12.92
CA ALA A 374 23.11 -2.08 -14.31
C ALA A 374 22.15 -1.42 -15.32
N ALA A 375 20.86 -1.50 -15.11
CA ALA A 375 19.84 -0.87 -15.97
C ALA A 375 19.94 0.67 -15.93
N ILE A 376 20.18 1.27 -14.77
CA ILE A 376 20.39 2.71 -14.65
C ILE A 376 21.66 3.18 -15.38
N GLN A 377 22.71 2.37 -15.38
CA GLN A 377 23.96 2.67 -16.11
C GLN A 377 23.82 2.55 -17.63
N HIS A 378 22.83 1.78 -18.12
CA HIS A 378 22.55 1.54 -19.52
C HIS A 378 21.10 1.89 -19.90
N PRO A 379 20.69 3.18 -19.80
CA PRO A 379 19.27 3.57 -19.77
C PRO A 379 18.50 3.31 -21.08
N ILE A 380 19.18 3.08 -22.20
CA ILE A 380 18.54 2.80 -23.50
C ILE A 380 18.85 1.39 -23.99
N ALA A 381 20.11 0.95 -23.91
CA ALA A 381 20.51 -0.36 -24.40
C ALA A 381 20.17 -1.51 -23.43
N GLY A 382 20.02 -1.18 -22.16
CA GLY A 382 19.90 -2.16 -21.07
C GLY A 382 21.21 -2.95 -20.83
N PRO A 383 21.36 -3.62 -19.69
CA PRO A 383 22.53 -4.46 -19.42
C PRO A 383 22.55 -5.69 -20.33
N ALA A 384 23.74 -6.09 -20.78
CA ALA A 384 23.90 -7.29 -21.63
C ALA A 384 23.52 -8.57 -20.86
N ALA A 385 23.91 -8.66 -19.58
CA ALA A 385 23.63 -9.78 -18.71
C ALA A 385 23.20 -9.24 -17.31
N PRO A 386 21.91 -9.12 -17.03
CA PRO A 386 21.46 -8.72 -15.71
C PRO A 386 21.79 -9.79 -14.67
N VAL A 387 22.32 -9.37 -13.51
CA VAL A 387 22.67 -10.25 -12.40
C VAL A 387 21.57 -10.21 -11.36
N ALA A 388 21.10 -11.38 -10.95
CA ALA A 388 20.21 -11.55 -9.79
C ALA A 388 21.02 -12.20 -8.65
N LEU A 389 20.82 -11.71 -7.42
CA LEU A 389 21.41 -12.31 -6.23
C LEU A 389 20.56 -13.48 -5.75
N VAL A 390 21.22 -14.54 -5.30
CA VAL A 390 20.57 -15.64 -4.59
C VAL A 390 20.59 -15.32 -3.10
N LEU A 391 19.42 -15.24 -2.50
CA LEU A 391 19.29 -14.98 -1.05
C LEU A 391 19.51 -16.28 -0.27
N PRO A 392 20.09 -16.21 0.93
CA PRO A 392 20.29 -17.41 1.77
C PRO A 392 18.95 -17.96 2.28
N ALA A 393 18.87 -19.28 2.52
CA ALA A 393 17.64 -19.97 2.93
C ALA A 393 16.98 -19.41 4.20
N TRP A 394 17.75 -18.82 5.13
CA TRP A 394 17.21 -18.18 6.34
C TRP A 394 16.40 -16.91 6.07
N PHE A 395 16.47 -16.34 4.84
CA PHE A 395 15.84 -15.07 4.52
C PHE A 395 14.30 -15.11 4.67
N GLY A 396 13.66 -16.24 4.39
CA GLY A 396 12.23 -16.42 4.61
C GLY A 396 11.80 -16.26 6.09
N ALA A 397 12.68 -16.62 7.04
CA ALA A 397 12.42 -16.35 8.45
C ALA A 397 12.44 -14.85 8.78
N LEU A 398 13.25 -14.06 8.07
CA LEU A 398 13.28 -12.60 8.19
C LEU A 398 12.00 -11.96 7.63
N GLU A 399 11.48 -12.44 6.51
CA GLU A 399 10.21 -12.01 5.93
C GLU A 399 9.05 -12.21 6.93
N LEU A 400 8.99 -13.40 7.54
CA LEU A 400 8.04 -13.68 8.61
C LEU A 400 8.18 -12.73 9.80
N ALA A 401 9.41 -12.46 10.23
CA ALA A 401 9.68 -11.55 11.34
C ALA A 401 9.16 -10.13 11.04
N PHE A 402 9.23 -9.65 9.80
CA PHE A 402 8.68 -8.34 9.41
C PHE A 402 7.15 -8.30 9.43
N VAL A 403 6.49 -9.36 8.99
CA VAL A 403 5.02 -9.47 9.12
C VAL A 403 4.63 -9.37 10.60
N LEU A 404 5.27 -10.15 11.46
CA LEU A 404 4.97 -10.15 12.89
C LEU A 404 5.31 -8.81 13.55
N ALA A 405 6.44 -8.19 13.21
CA ALA A 405 6.82 -6.88 13.73
C ALA A 405 5.79 -5.80 13.37
N GLY A 406 5.27 -5.79 12.15
CA GLY A 406 4.18 -4.90 11.74
C GLY A 406 2.92 -5.07 12.60
N HIS A 407 2.56 -6.30 12.91
CA HIS A 407 1.40 -6.60 13.76
C HIS A 407 1.63 -6.25 15.23
N VAL A 408 2.80 -6.54 15.79
CA VAL A 408 3.15 -6.14 17.17
C VAL A 408 3.12 -4.60 17.31
N LEU A 409 3.66 -3.89 16.32
CA LEU A 409 3.59 -2.42 16.28
C LEU A 409 2.13 -1.94 16.18
N ALA A 410 1.29 -2.59 15.38
CA ALA A 410 -0.13 -2.26 15.26
C ALA A 410 -0.87 -2.44 16.60
N ILE A 411 -0.58 -3.51 17.35
CA ILE A 411 -1.14 -3.75 18.68
C ILE A 411 -0.74 -2.63 19.64
N TRP A 412 0.54 -2.25 19.65
CA TRP A 412 1.01 -1.17 20.49
C TRP A 412 0.32 0.15 20.19
N VAL A 413 0.23 0.51 18.90
CA VAL A 413 -0.46 1.72 18.44
C VAL A 413 -1.94 1.70 18.83
N ALA A 414 -2.64 0.57 18.61
CA ALA A 414 -4.04 0.41 18.99
C ALA A 414 -4.24 0.57 20.51
N HIS A 415 -3.30 0.02 21.30
CA HIS A 415 -3.32 0.15 22.74
C HIS A 415 -3.12 1.61 23.19
N ALA A 416 -2.12 2.31 22.64
CA ALA A 416 -1.90 3.71 22.93
C ALA A 416 -3.13 4.57 22.59
N VAL A 417 -3.74 4.38 21.43
CA VAL A 417 -4.98 5.06 21.02
C VAL A 417 -6.14 4.74 21.97
N ALA A 418 -6.28 3.48 22.40
CA ALA A 418 -7.34 3.11 23.34
C ALA A 418 -7.18 3.83 24.70
N PHE A 419 -5.95 3.91 25.19
CA PHE A 419 -5.65 4.59 26.46
C PHE A 419 -5.79 6.11 26.37
N ASP A 420 -5.65 6.69 25.20
CA ASP A 420 -5.95 8.10 24.93
C ASP A 420 -7.46 8.38 24.89
N LEU A 421 -8.23 7.48 24.27
CA LEU A 421 -9.68 7.66 24.06
C LEU A 421 -10.54 7.36 25.27
N PHE A 422 -10.17 6.36 26.08
CA PHE A 422 -11.03 5.87 27.16
C PHE A 422 -10.48 6.21 28.54
N PRO A 423 -11.28 6.81 29.42
CA PRO A 423 -10.84 7.19 30.77
C PRO A 423 -10.63 5.98 31.68
N ASP A 424 -11.43 4.92 31.54
CA ASP A 424 -11.30 3.72 32.35
C ASP A 424 -10.39 2.68 31.70
N ARG A 425 -9.54 2.04 32.51
CA ARG A 425 -8.55 1.05 32.09
C ARG A 425 -9.18 -0.19 31.43
N LEU A 426 -10.22 -0.74 32.06
CA LEU A 426 -10.90 -1.93 31.53
C LEU A 426 -11.64 -1.61 30.25
N GLN A 427 -12.23 -0.43 30.15
CA GLN A 427 -12.89 0.06 28.95
C GLN A 427 -11.89 0.19 27.81
N ALA A 428 -10.71 0.79 28.06
CA ALA A 428 -9.63 0.90 27.07
C ALA A 428 -9.21 -0.49 26.55
N ILE A 429 -9.00 -1.48 27.43
CA ILE A 429 -8.61 -2.84 27.05
C ILE A 429 -9.73 -3.52 26.27
N ARG A 430 -10.99 -3.48 26.75
CA ARG A 430 -12.13 -4.15 26.11
C ARG A 430 -12.50 -3.56 24.75
N SER A 431 -12.23 -2.27 24.51
CA SER A 431 -12.46 -1.64 23.22
C SER A 431 -11.62 -2.24 22.09
N GLN A 432 -10.49 -2.82 22.42
CA GLN A 432 -9.54 -3.40 21.46
C GLN A 432 -9.93 -4.82 21.02
N TYR A 433 -10.70 -5.59 21.82
CA TYR A 433 -10.99 -7.01 21.53
C TYR A 433 -11.49 -7.27 20.10
N PRO A 434 -12.49 -6.54 19.57
CA PRO A 434 -12.96 -6.80 18.21
C PRO A 434 -11.92 -6.49 17.14
N PHE A 435 -11.11 -5.45 17.35
CA PHE A 435 -10.04 -5.10 16.41
C PHE A 435 -8.88 -6.10 16.45
N ILE A 436 -8.54 -6.62 17.63
CA ILE A 436 -7.53 -7.69 17.78
C ILE A 436 -8.02 -8.96 17.08
N ALA A 437 -9.29 -9.33 17.20
CA ALA A 437 -9.85 -10.47 16.47
C ALA A 437 -9.72 -10.29 14.95
N VAL A 438 -9.99 -9.09 14.42
CA VAL A 438 -9.78 -8.77 13.00
C VAL A 438 -8.29 -8.85 12.64
N MET A 439 -7.40 -8.32 13.48
CA MET A 439 -5.94 -8.41 13.25
C MET A 439 -5.46 -9.87 13.22
N ILE A 440 -5.92 -10.71 14.14
CA ILE A 440 -5.60 -12.16 14.12
C ILE A 440 -6.06 -12.79 12.81
N ALA A 441 -7.30 -12.51 12.38
CA ALA A 441 -7.83 -13.06 11.12
C ALA A 441 -7.02 -12.59 9.89
N TYR A 442 -6.67 -11.30 9.82
CA TYR A 442 -5.85 -10.77 8.73
C TYR A 442 -4.42 -11.34 8.75
N THR A 443 -3.81 -11.47 9.94
CA THR A 443 -2.50 -12.10 10.08
C THR A 443 -2.52 -13.54 9.62
N THR A 444 -3.51 -14.33 10.08
CA THR A 444 -3.64 -15.74 9.70
C THR A 444 -3.79 -15.88 8.18
N LEU A 445 -4.61 -15.03 7.56
CA LEU A 445 -4.76 -15.00 6.10
C LEU A 445 -3.45 -14.61 5.39
N SER A 446 -2.78 -13.57 5.86
CA SER A 446 -1.50 -13.13 5.28
C SER A 446 -0.41 -14.20 5.40
N LEU A 447 -0.31 -14.86 6.55
CA LEU A 447 0.64 -15.95 6.78
C LEU A 447 0.32 -17.17 5.93
N TRP A 448 -0.97 -17.48 5.76
CA TRP A 448 -1.39 -18.56 4.87
C TRP A 448 -0.97 -18.28 3.43
N ILE A 449 -1.21 -17.06 2.92
CA ILE A 449 -0.79 -16.65 1.58
C ILE A 449 0.74 -16.76 1.40
N VAL A 450 1.51 -16.29 2.37
CA VAL A 450 2.99 -16.34 2.33
C VAL A 450 3.51 -17.79 2.38
N ALA A 451 2.80 -18.70 3.06
CA ALA A 451 3.18 -20.10 3.17
C ALA A 451 2.82 -20.93 1.92
N GLU A 452 1.92 -20.43 1.05
CA GLU A 452 1.56 -21.09 -0.20
C GLU A 452 2.67 -20.91 -1.27
N PRO A 453 2.89 -21.92 -2.14
CA PRO A 453 3.73 -21.75 -3.32
C PRO A 453 3.18 -20.63 -4.22
N THR A 454 4.02 -19.70 -4.61
CA THR A 454 3.61 -18.61 -5.49
C THR A 454 3.48 -19.12 -6.93
N LEU A 455 2.29 -19.02 -7.49
CA LEU A 455 1.96 -19.38 -8.87
C LEU A 455 1.68 -18.10 -9.67
N ALA A 456 1.80 -18.19 -11.01
CA ALA A 456 1.25 -17.15 -11.86
C ALA A 456 -0.28 -17.10 -11.68
N PRO A 457 -0.93 -15.90 -11.62
CA PRO A 457 -2.38 -15.82 -11.58
C PRO A 457 -3.00 -16.62 -12.73
N PRO A 458 -3.82 -17.61 -12.43
CA PRO A 458 -4.33 -18.53 -13.45
C PRO A 458 -5.37 -17.85 -14.35
N TYR A 459 -5.46 -18.32 -15.59
CA TYR A 459 -6.47 -17.89 -16.58
C TYR A 459 -6.34 -16.43 -17.06
N LEU A 460 -5.22 -15.76 -16.80
CA LEU A 460 -4.91 -14.41 -17.32
C LEU A 460 -3.89 -14.43 -18.43
#